data_2d0fed9378798f621609f8db3a9f9cdc
#
_entry.id   2d0fed9378798f621609f8db3a9f9cdc
#
_cell.length_a   1.000
_cell.length_b   1.000
_cell.length_c   1.000
_cell.angle_alpha   90.00
_cell.angle_beta   90.00
_cell.angle_gamma   90.00
#
_symmetry.space_group_name_H-M   'P 1'
#
loop_
_entity.id
_entity.type
_entity.pdbx_description
1 polymer ?
#
loop_
_entity_poly.entity_id
_entity_poly.type
_entity_poly.pdbx_seq_one_letter_code
_entity_poly.pdbx_strand_id
1 'polypeptide(L)'
;MENIIREKLAERARNIRLYLHAYAFHLNMRYERILPEDLLDIAHQYHLTGVKVHVEDGESFSLKNMRPEQLASFKKKAELYGLDIHIETSASDKKTLDEAIYIAQATGATSVRFYPRYEGHLHDVMEKISADIQYIKKAYSHTGLTFTLEQHEDLKSAELVNLIKQSEMPSLSLLFD
;
A
#
# COMPACT_ATOMS: atom_id res chain seq x y z
N MET A 1 30.92 2.45 22.00
CA MET A 1 30.17 2.80 20.76
C MET A 1 29.48 1.58 20.15
N GLU A 2 30.19 0.46 20.00
CA GLU A 2 29.66 -0.80 19.42
C GLU A 2 28.45 -1.38 20.19
N ASN A 3 28.52 -1.39 21.53
CA ASN A 3 27.40 -1.89 22.37
C ASN A 3 26.13 -1.05 22.20
N ILE A 4 26.24 0.28 22.08
CA ILE A 4 25.11 1.18 21.89
C ILE A 4 24.45 0.91 20.51
N ILE A 5 25.29 0.62 19.49
CA ILE A 5 24.77 0.27 18.14
C ILE A 5 24.03 -1.08 18.20
N ARG A 6 24.59 -2.08 18.87
CA ARG A 6 23.96 -3.40 19.05
C ARG A 6 22.63 -3.31 19.80
N GLU A 7 22.56 -2.54 20.87
CA GLU A 7 21.33 -2.32 21.62
C GLU A 7 20.25 -1.66 20.79
N LYS A 8 20.59 -0.60 20.04
CA LYS A 8 19.65 0.07 19.11
C LYS A 8 19.18 -0.85 17.98
N LEU A 9 20.07 -1.70 17.44
CA LEU A 9 19.68 -2.68 16.42
C LEU A 9 18.76 -3.76 17.01
N ALA A 10 19.05 -4.25 18.20
CA ALA A 10 18.22 -5.23 18.89
C ALA A 10 16.83 -4.65 19.24
N GLU A 11 16.76 -3.39 19.64
CA GLU A 11 15.51 -2.68 19.90
C GLU A 11 14.70 -2.53 18.59
N ARG A 12 15.34 -2.09 17.50
CA ARG A 12 14.68 -2.01 16.18
C ARG A 12 14.18 -3.37 15.72
N ALA A 13 14.98 -4.43 15.87
CA ALA A 13 14.59 -5.79 15.48
C ALA A 13 13.36 -6.29 16.26
N ARG A 14 13.26 -5.97 17.54
CA ARG A 14 12.09 -6.32 18.37
C ARG A 14 10.83 -5.55 17.97
N ASN A 15 10.99 -4.37 17.39
CA ASN A 15 9.88 -3.48 16.98
C ASN A 15 9.57 -3.54 15.48
N ILE A 16 10.14 -4.51 14.75
CA ILE A 16 9.79 -4.74 13.34
C ILE A 16 8.32 -5.14 13.24
N ARG A 17 7.59 -4.39 12.42
CA ARG A 17 6.22 -4.71 12.07
C ARG A 17 6.19 -5.61 10.85
N LEU A 18 5.64 -6.79 10.99
CA LEU A 18 5.53 -7.78 9.91
C LEU A 18 4.11 -7.79 9.35
N TYR A 19 4.02 -7.72 8.04
CA TYR A 19 2.76 -7.74 7.32
C TYR A 19 2.70 -8.93 6.38
N LEU A 20 1.50 -9.51 6.23
CA LEU A 20 1.23 -10.49 5.20
C LEU A 20 0.99 -9.76 3.87
N HIS A 21 1.75 -10.11 2.85
CA HIS A 21 1.57 -9.56 1.52
C HIS A 21 0.71 -10.49 0.66
N ALA A 22 -0.41 -10.00 0.14
CA ALA A 22 -1.36 -10.79 -0.66
C ALA A 22 -0.72 -11.45 -1.88
N TYR A 23 0.26 -10.81 -2.49
CA TYR A 23 0.96 -11.35 -3.66
C TYR A 23 1.63 -12.70 -3.40
N ALA A 24 2.03 -13.01 -2.18
CA ALA A 24 2.54 -14.33 -1.82
C ALA A 24 1.50 -15.46 -2.05
N PHE A 25 0.23 -15.11 -2.11
CA PHE A 25 -0.90 -16.02 -2.31
C PHE A 25 -1.62 -15.79 -3.65
N HIS A 26 -1.07 -14.99 -4.56
CA HIS A 26 -1.78 -14.56 -5.77
C HIS A 26 -2.35 -15.72 -6.60
N LEU A 27 -1.63 -16.85 -6.73
CA LEU A 27 -2.14 -18.02 -7.41
C LEU A 27 -3.28 -18.70 -6.64
N ASN A 28 -3.18 -18.78 -5.32
CA ASN A 28 -4.23 -19.35 -4.47
C ASN A 28 -5.50 -18.49 -4.54
N MET A 29 -5.35 -17.17 -4.53
CA MET A 29 -6.45 -16.22 -4.64
C MET A 29 -7.08 -16.28 -6.03
N ARG A 30 -6.26 -16.35 -7.09
CA ARG A 30 -6.72 -16.50 -8.48
C ARG A 30 -7.56 -17.77 -8.70
N TYR A 31 -7.21 -18.85 -8.03
CA TYR A 31 -7.96 -20.11 -8.08
C TYR A 31 -9.01 -20.25 -6.96
N GLU A 32 -9.39 -19.14 -6.33
CA GLU A 32 -10.43 -19.06 -5.30
C GLU A 32 -10.21 -20.02 -4.12
N ARG A 33 -8.93 -20.33 -3.83
CA ARG A 33 -8.54 -21.17 -2.70
C ARG A 33 -8.33 -20.38 -1.42
N ILE A 34 -8.04 -19.08 -1.57
CA ILE A 34 -7.86 -18.10 -0.50
C ILE A 34 -8.58 -16.84 -0.96
N LEU A 35 -9.47 -16.32 -0.14
CA LEU A 35 -10.16 -15.05 -0.33
C LEU A 35 -9.40 -13.93 0.40
N PRO A 36 -9.62 -12.64 0.06
CA PRO A 36 -9.00 -11.54 0.80
C PRO A 36 -9.25 -11.59 2.31
N GLU A 37 -10.43 -12.03 2.75
CA GLU A 37 -10.78 -12.17 4.17
C GLU A 37 -10.00 -13.27 4.89
N ASP A 38 -9.55 -14.32 4.18
CA ASP A 38 -8.71 -15.40 4.73
C ASP A 38 -7.31 -14.88 5.06
N LEU A 39 -6.83 -13.85 4.35
CA LEU A 39 -5.56 -13.22 4.66
C LEU A 39 -5.56 -12.59 6.07
N LEU A 40 -6.70 -12.07 6.52
CA LEU A 40 -6.86 -11.55 7.88
C LEU A 40 -6.78 -12.69 8.91
N ASP A 41 -7.39 -13.86 8.63
CA ASP A 41 -7.30 -15.03 9.52
C ASP A 41 -5.85 -15.52 9.62
N ILE A 42 -5.16 -15.61 8.48
CA ILE A 42 -3.74 -16.01 8.44
C ILE A 42 -2.88 -15.01 9.22
N ALA A 43 -3.05 -13.71 8.97
CA ALA A 43 -2.28 -12.68 9.67
C ALA A 43 -2.51 -12.73 11.19
N HIS A 44 -3.76 -12.91 11.61
CA HIS A 44 -4.12 -13.05 13.03
C HIS A 44 -3.50 -14.32 13.64
N GLN A 45 -3.61 -15.45 12.97
CA GLN A 45 -3.06 -16.74 13.42
C GLN A 45 -1.55 -16.68 13.64
N TYR A 46 -0.83 -15.96 12.78
CA TYR A 46 0.63 -15.82 12.88
C TYR A 46 1.09 -14.56 13.63
N HIS A 47 0.18 -13.88 14.31
CA HIS A 47 0.47 -12.67 15.10
C HIS A 47 1.20 -11.57 14.31
N LEU A 48 0.83 -11.42 13.02
CA LEU A 48 1.36 -10.36 12.18
C LEU A 48 0.69 -9.01 12.51
N THR A 49 1.33 -7.93 12.12
CA THR A 49 0.81 -6.57 12.36
C THR A 49 -0.41 -6.26 11.49
N GLY A 50 -0.48 -6.84 10.30
CA GLY A 50 -1.56 -6.57 9.35
C GLY A 50 -1.34 -7.23 8.00
N VAL A 51 -2.08 -6.73 7.02
CA VAL A 51 -2.07 -7.24 5.65
C VAL A 51 -1.78 -6.11 4.65
N LYS A 52 -1.10 -6.46 3.56
CA LYS A 52 -0.95 -5.62 2.36
C LYS A 52 -1.70 -6.29 1.22
N VAL A 53 -2.70 -5.62 0.67
CA VAL A 53 -3.60 -6.19 -0.33
C VAL A 53 -3.66 -5.29 -1.55
N HIS A 54 -3.32 -5.85 -2.70
CA HIS A 54 -3.53 -5.17 -3.97
C HIS A 54 -5.03 -5.17 -4.32
N VAL A 55 -5.54 -4.05 -4.82
CA VAL A 55 -6.97 -3.89 -5.09
C VAL A 55 -7.56 -4.93 -6.04
N GLU A 56 -6.72 -5.51 -6.91
CA GLU A 56 -7.12 -6.49 -7.93
C GLU A 56 -6.78 -7.95 -7.54
N ASP A 57 -6.08 -8.19 -6.43
CA ASP A 57 -5.74 -9.54 -5.99
C ASP A 57 -7.00 -10.35 -5.66
N GLY A 58 -7.13 -11.52 -6.25
CA GLY A 58 -8.31 -12.38 -6.12
C GLY A 58 -9.33 -12.20 -7.25
N GLU A 59 -9.00 -11.45 -8.30
CA GLU A 59 -9.81 -11.26 -9.51
C GLU A 59 -11.30 -10.98 -9.19
N SER A 60 -12.21 -11.94 -9.41
CA SER A 60 -13.65 -11.78 -9.14
C SER A 60 -13.98 -11.45 -7.69
N PHE A 61 -13.15 -11.89 -6.74
CA PHE A 61 -13.32 -11.68 -5.30
C PHE A 61 -12.39 -10.60 -4.75
N SER A 62 -11.67 -9.88 -5.62
CA SER A 62 -10.77 -8.81 -5.21
C SER A 62 -11.51 -7.68 -4.49
N LEU A 63 -10.79 -6.90 -3.69
CA LEU A 63 -11.36 -5.73 -3.00
C LEU A 63 -12.05 -4.77 -3.95
N LYS A 64 -11.52 -4.63 -5.17
CA LYS A 64 -12.10 -3.81 -6.26
C LYS A 64 -13.51 -4.26 -6.64
N ASN A 65 -13.78 -5.56 -6.61
CA ASN A 65 -15.06 -6.14 -7.00
C ASN A 65 -16.02 -6.36 -5.82
N MET A 66 -15.59 -6.05 -4.61
CA MET A 66 -16.42 -6.16 -3.42
C MET A 66 -17.47 -5.04 -3.38
N ARG A 67 -18.68 -5.40 -2.96
CA ARG A 67 -19.73 -4.43 -2.64
C ARG A 67 -19.39 -3.69 -1.34
N PRO A 68 -19.97 -2.50 -1.12
CA PRO A 68 -19.70 -1.71 0.09
C PRO A 68 -19.89 -2.49 1.40
N GLU A 69 -20.89 -3.38 1.46
CA GLU A 69 -21.15 -4.20 2.65
C GLU A 69 -20.04 -5.23 2.91
N GLN A 70 -19.43 -5.76 1.84
CA GLN A 70 -18.31 -6.70 1.93
C GLN A 70 -17.03 -5.98 2.38
N LEU A 71 -16.74 -4.79 1.84
CA LEU A 71 -15.63 -3.94 2.32
C LEU A 71 -15.80 -3.57 3.79
N ALA A 72 -17.03 -3.24 4.21
CA ALA A 72 -17.33 -2.97 5.62
C ALA A 72 -17.17 -4.21 6.51
N SER A 73 -17.48 -5.39 6.01
CA SER A 73 -17.24 -6.68 6.72
C SER A 73 -15.76 -6.95 6.87
N PHE A 74 -14.98 -6.76 5.80
CA PHE A 74 -13.51 -6.88 5.81
C PHE A 74 -12.89 -5.95 6.86
N LYS A 75 -13.32 -4.68 6.88
CA LYS A 75 -12.91 -3.71 7.90
C LYS A 75 -13.20 -4.19 9.31
N LYS A 76 -14.45 -4.60 9.60
CA LYS A 76 -14.84 -5.08 10.93
C LYS A 76 -14.01 -6.27 11.39
N LYS A 77 -13.69 -7.20 10.49
CA LYS A 77 -12.86 -8.36 10.79
C LYS A 77 -11.42 -7.94 11.13
N ALA A 78 -10.84 -7.01 10.38
CA ALA A 78 -9.51 -6.47 10.67
C ALA A 78 -9.49 -5.74 12.02
N GLU A 79 -10.49 -4.90 12.30
CA GLU A 79 -10.64 -4.22 13.60
C GLU A 79 -10.77 -5.23 14.77
N LEU A 80 -11.55 -6.29 14.59
CA LEU A 80 -11.71 -7.36 15.60
C LEU A 80 -10.38 -8.04 15.93
N TYR A 81 -9.52 -8.22 14.93
CA TYR A 81 -8.21 -8.85 15.07
C TYR A 81 -7.09 -7.86 15.42
N GLY A 82 -7.38 -6.57 15.45
CA GLY A 82 -6.38 -5.53 15.69
C GLY A 82 -5.33 -5.44 14.59
N LEU A 83 -5.71 -5.72 13.34
CA LEU A 83 -4.82 -5.74 12.18
C LEU A 83 -4.87 -4.43 11.40
N ASP A 84 -3.70 -3.96 11.01
CA ASP A 84 -3.57 -2.86 10.04
C ASP A 84 -3.86 -3.37 8.62
N ILE A 85 -4.46 -2.51 7.80
CA ILE A 85 -4.68 -2.76 6.37
C ILE A 85 -3.87 -1.73 5.57
N HIS A 86 -3.11 -2.21 4.60
CA HIS A 86 -2.45 -1.39 3.59
C HIS A 86 -2.99 -1.79 2.22
N ILE A 87 -3.44 -0.82 1.45
CA ILE A 87 -3.96 -1.01 0.08
C ILE A 87 -2.85 -0.74 -0.92
N GLU A 88 -2.83 -1.50 -1.98
CA GLU A 88 -1.84 -1.40 -3.05
C GLU A 88 -2.50 -1.31 -4.41
N THR A 89 -1.88 -0.52 -5.30
CA THR A 89 -2.28 -0.41 -6.71
C THR A 89 -1.06 -0.28 -7.62
N SER A 90 -1.19 -0.76 -8.85
CA SER A 90 -0.11 -0.84 -9.83
C SER A 90 -0.14 0.29 -10.87
N ALA A 91 -0.77 1.41 -10.56
CA ALA A 91 -0.76 2.61 -11.40
C ALA A 91 -0.93 3.86 -10.54
N SER A 92 -0.60 5.02 -11.11
CA SER A 92 -0.71 6.32 -10.44
C SER A 92 -1.68 7.28 -11.14
N ASP A 93 -2.33 6.83 -12.21
CA ASP A 93 -3.34 7.66 -12.86
C ASP A 93 -4.52 7.96 -11.91
N LYS A 94 -5.18 9.09 -12.15
CA LYS A 94 -6.24 9.61 -11.31
C LYS A 94 -7.34 8.58 -11.01
N LYS A 95 -7.81 7.84 -12.02
CA LYS A 95 -8.91 6.89 -11.87
C LYS A 95 -8.52 5.74 -10.95
N THR A 96 -7.34 5.18 -11.16
CA THR A 96 -6.81 4.06 -10.36
C THR A 96 -6.54 4.49 -8.92
N LEU A 97 -6.01 5.71 -8.74
CA LEU A 97 -5.79 6.27 -7.41
C LEU A 97 -7.12 6.52 -6.67
N ASP A 98 -8.12 7.12 -7.32
CA ASP A 98 -9.43 7.36 -6.72
C ASP A 98 -10.08 6.05 -6.26
N GLU A 99 -10.00 4.99 -7.07
CA GLU A 99 -10.51 3.66 -6.73
C GLU A 99 -9.78 3.05 -5.53
N ALA A 100 -8.44 3.07 -5.54
CA ALA A 100 -7.65 2.53 -4.43
C ALA A 100 -7.88 3.30 -3.12
N ILE A 101 -8.01 4.62 -3.18
CA ILE A 101 -8.28 5.46 -2.01
C ILE A 101 -9.70 5.23 -1.49
N TYR A 102 -10.69 5.08 -2.37
CA TYR A 102 -12.05 4.70 -1.96
C TYR A 102 -12.04 3.37 -1.19
N ILE A 103 -11.36 2.35 -1.72
CA ILE A 103 -11.23 1.04 -1.07
C ILE A 103 -10.51 1.19 0.28
N ALA A 104 -9.44 1.98 0.33
CA ALA A 104 -8.70 2.23 1.56
C ALA A 104 -9.59 2.85 2.65
N GLN A 105 -10.40 3.84 2.29
CA GLN A 105 -11.35 4.46 3.22
C GLN A 105 -12.45 3.48 3.66
N ALA A 106 -13.00 2.71 2.72
CA ALA A 106 -14.06 1.73 3.00
C ALA A 106 -13.60 0.58 3.90
N THR A 107 -12.33 0.16 3.76
CA THR A 107 -11.74 -0.91 4.57
C THR A 107 -11.07 -0.40 5.85
N GLY A 108 -10.96 0.92 6.04
CA GLY A 108 -10.25 1.50 7.18
C GLY A 108 -8.73 1.34 7.09
N ALA A 109 -8.19 1.19 5.88
CA ALA A 109 -6.76 1.11 5.66
C ALA A 109 -6.04 2.40 6.10
N THR A 110 -4.78 2.26 6.49
CA THR A 110 -3.94 3.36 6.97
C THR A 110 -3.03 3.93 5.89
N SER A 111 -2.81 3.16 4.82
CA SER A 111 -1.94 3.60 3.74
C SER A 111 -2.36 3.07 2.36
N VAL A 112 -1.92 3.80 1.33
CA VAL A 112 -2.03 3.39 -0.07
C VAL A 112 -0.64 3.40 -0.71
N ARG A 113 -0.21 2.25 -1.23
CA ARG A 113 0.99 2.11 -2.03
C ARG A 113 0.61 2.16 -3.51
N PHE A 114 1.38 2.90 -4.29
CA PHE A 114 1.26 2.96 -5.74
C PHE A 114 2.63 3.00 -6.42
N TYR A 115 2.70 2.55 -7.66
CA TYR A 115 3.84 2.79 -8.52
C TYR A 115 3.36 3.19 -9.91
N PRO A 116 4.04 4.17 -10.54
CA PRO A 116 3.66 4.64 -11.85
C PRO A 116 4.07 3.64 -12.92
N ARG A 117 3.23 3.51 -13.96
CA ARG A 117 3.52 2.69 -15.15
C ARG A 117 3.41 3.53 -16.40
N TYR A 118 4.22 4.59 -16.46
CA TYR A 118 4.27 5.45 -17.63
C TYR A 118 5.43 5.04 -18.53
N GLU A 119 5.15 4.99 -19.83
CA GLU A 119 6.15 4.79 -20.87
C GLU A 119 6.50 6.12 -21.52
N GLY A 120 7.71 6.24 -22.08
CA GLY A 120 8.18 7.41 -22.81
C GLY A 120 9.52 7.95 -22.34
N HIS A 121 9.79 9.20 -22.67
CA HIS A 121 11.01 9.85 -22.21
C HIS A 121 10.96 10.13 -20.70
N LEU A 122 12.08 9.96 -20.03
CA LEU A 122 12.17 10.12 -18.56
C LEU A 122 11.59 11.45 -18.07
N HIS A 123 11.85 12.55 -18.79
CA HIS A 123 11.31 13.86 -18.43
C HIS A 123 9.78 13.86 -18.39
N ASP A 124 9.13 13.34 -19.43
CA ASP A 124 7.66 13.28 -19.53
C ASP A 124 7.06 12.36 -18.47
N VAL A 125 7.74 11.24 -18.17
CA VAL A 125 7.35 10.32 -17.12
C VAL A 125 7.40 11.01 -15.75
N MET A 126 8.49 11.73 -15.46
CA MET A 126 8.64 12.45 -14.20
C MET A 126 7.59 13.56 -14.03
N GLU A 127 7.23 14.28 -15.10
CA GLU A 127 6.17 15.29 -15.05
C GLU A 127 4.80 14.66 -14.76
N LYS A 128 4.47 13.53 -15.38
CA LYS A 128 3.22 12.80 -15.11
C LYS A 128 3.14 12.34 -13.66
N ILE A 129 4.21 11.73 -13.14
CA ILE A 129 4.25 11.28 -11.74
C ILE A 129 4.12 12.47 -10.79
N SER A 130 4.79 13.57 -11.07
CA SER A 130 4.67 14.79 -10.28
C SER A 130 3.23 15.31 -10.27
N ALA A 131 2.54 15.29 -11.41
CA ALA A 131 1.14 15.70 -11.52
C ALA A 131 0.22 14.77 -10.71
N ASP A 132 0.44 13.46 -10.74
CA ASP A 132 -0.31 12.49 -9.94
C ASP A 132 -0.11 12.72 -8.44
N ILE A 133 1.12 12.97 -8.00
CA ILE A 133 1.41 13.29 -6.60
C ILE A 133 0.72 14.60 -6.19
N GLN A 134 0.75 15.63 -7.02
CA GLN A 134 0.04 16.87 -6.75
C GLN A 134 -1.47 16.68 -6.71
N TYR A 135 -2.00 15.77 -7.53
CA TYR A 135 -3.40 15.38 -7.47
C TYR A 135 -3.75 14.75 -6.11
N ILE A 136 -2.96 13.76 -5.64
CA ILE A 136 -3.16 13.13 -4.33
C ILE A 136 -3.10 14.19 -3.23
N LYS A 137 -2.08 15.04 -3.24
CA LYS A 137 -1.89 16.12 -2.27
C LYS A 137 -3.12 17.03 -2.20
N LYS A 138 -3.64 17.47 -3.34
CA LYS A 138 -4.79 18.38 -3.41
C LYS A 138 -6.09 17.70 -2.99
N ALA A 139 -6.34 16.49 -3.47
CA ALA A 139 -7.62 15.81 -3.29
C ALA A 139 -7.74 15.06 -1.97
N TYR A 140 -6.63 14.52 -1.43
CA TYR A 140 -6.67 13.52 -0.38
C TYR A 140 -5.81 13.78 0.86
N SER A 141 -5.11 14.92 0.95
CA SER A 141 -4.30 15.26 2.15
C SER A 141 -5.11 15.32 3.45
N HIS A 142 -6.41 15.52 3.37
CA HIS A 142 -7.33 15.61 4.51
C HIS A 142 -7.81 14.24 5.02
N THR A 143 -7.52 13.14 4.32
CA THR A 143 -8.06 11.81 4.64
C THR A 143 -7.36 11.11 5.82
N GLY A 144 -6.18 11.59 6.22
CA GLY A 144 -5.34 10.93 7.20
C GLY A 144 -4.57 9.71 6.66
N LEU A 145 -4.76 9.35 5.39
CA LEU A 145 -4.01 8.27 4.74
C LEU A 145 -2.54 8.68 4.53
N THR A 146 -1.65 7.72 4.70
CA THR A 146 -0.28 7.81 4.22
C THR A 146 -0.15 7.20 2.83
N PHE A 147 0.79 7.70 2.04
CA PHE A 147 1.03 7.24 0.69
C PHE A 147 2.47 6.77 0.55
N THR A 148 2.68 5.71 -0.23
CA THR A 148 4.01 5.23 -0.55
C THR A 148 4.17 5.08 -2.06
N LEU A 149 5.17 5.80 -2.58
CA LEU A 149 5.63 5.65 -3.96
C LEU A 149 6.66 4.53 -3.99
N GLU A 150 6.37 3.46 -4.71
CA GLU A 150 7.27 2.32 -4.79
C GLU A 150 8.34 2.51 -5.86
N GLN A 151 9.55 2.09 -5.52
CA GLN A 151 10.62 1.89 -6.48
C GLN A 151 10.44 0.52 -7.14
N HIS A 152 9.93 0.52 -8.36
CA HIS A 152 9.68 -0.69 -9.13
C HIS A 152 10.41 -0.58 -10.47
N GLU A 153 11.71 -0.86 -10.49
CA GLU A 153 12.62 -0.98 -11.65
C GLU A 153 12.67 0.21 -12.64
N ASP A 154 11.60 1.00 -12.77
CA ASP A 154 11.43 2.03 -13.82
C ASP A 154 12.25 3.31 -13.57
N LEU A 155 12.45 3.67 -12.30
CA LEU A 155 13.12 4.89 -11.89
C LEU A 155 14.25 4.61 -10.90
N LYS A 156 15.31 5.43 -10.98
CA LYS A 156 16.39 5.39 -9.98
C LYS A 156 15.92 5.98 -8.66
N SER A 157 16.46 5.46 -7.57
CA SER A 157 16.14 5.94 -6.21
C SER A 157 16.31 7.46 -6.06
N ALA A 158 17.31 8.06 -6.72
CA ALA A 158 17.53 9.50 -6.67
C ALA A 158 16.39 10.30 -7.33
N GLU A 159 15.81 9.79 -8.43
CA GLU A 159 14.69 10.40 -9.14
C GLU A 159 13.43 10.37 -8.26
N LEU A 160 13.16 9.23 -7.63
CA LEU A 160 12.04 9.06 -6.70
C LEU A 160 12.17 9.96 -5.46
N VAL A 161 13.37 10.03 -4.87
CA VAL A 161 13.65 10.93 -3.75
C VAL A 161 13.41 12.39 -4.12
N ASN A 162 13.78 12.80 -5.34
CA ASN A 162 13.53 14.14 -5.83
C ASN A 162 12.03 14.43 -5.97
N LEU A 163 11.25 13.49 -6.53
CA LEU A 163 9.78 13.61 -6.63
C LEU A 163 9.15 13.81 -5.26
N ILE A 164 9.53 12.98 -4.28
CA ILE A 164 9.00 13.08 -2.91
C ILE A 164 9.37 14.42 -2.28
N LYS A 165 10.61 14.86 -2.38
CA LYS A 165 11.04 16.15 -1.83
C LYS A 165 10.33 17.33 -2.47
N GLN A 166 10.16 17.33 -3.80
CA GLN A 166 9.46 18.38 -4.53
C GLN A 166 7.96 18.41 -4.28
N SER A 167 7.38 17.27 -3.90
CA SER A 167 5.96 17.19 -3.60
C SER A 167 5.54 18.03 -2.38
N GLU A 168 6.46 18.22 -1.43
CA GLU A 168 6.17 18.86 -0.13
C GLU A 168 4.94 18.23 0.55
N MET A 169 4.77 16.89 0.43
CA MET A 169 3.66 16.13 0.98
C MET A 169 4.17 15.25 2.12
N PRO A 170 3.97 15.64 3.39
CA PRO A 170 4.50 14.91 4.55
C PRO A 170 3.98 13.47 4.68
N SER A 171 2.78 13.21 4.14
CA SER A 171 2.17 11.89 4.13
C SER A 171 2.65 10.97 2.99
N LEU A 172 3.58 11.43 2.13
CA LEU A 172 4.17 10.63 1.06
C LEU A 172 5.58 10.17 1.43
N SER A 173 5.84 8.90 1.27
CA SER A 173 7.15 8.27 1.52
C SER A 173 7.56 7.37 0.36
N LEU A 174 8.80 6.88 0.40
CA LEU A 174 9.33 5.92 -0.56
C LEU A 174 9.25 4.52 0.02
N LEU A 175 8.87 3.57 -0.82
CA LEU A 175 8.96 2.14 -0.56
C LEU A 175 10.04 1.56 -1.48
N PHE A 176 10.97 0.84 -0.89
CA PHE A 176 11.94 0.02 -1.62
C PHE A 176 11.45 -1.42 -1.67
N ASP A 177 11.44 -1.97 -2.88
CA ASP A 177 11.18 -3.38 -3.13
C ASP A 177 12.51 -4.13 -3.35
#